data_33a464bda1b61628a84bb6066d9d3f0c
#
_entry.id   33a464bda1b61628a84bb6066d9d3f0c
#
_cell.length_a   1.000
_cell.length_b   1.000
_cell.length_c   1.000
_cell.angle_alpha   90.00
_cell.angle_beta   90.00
_cell.angle_gamma   90.00
#
_symmetry.space_group_name_H-M   'P 1'
#
loop_
_entity.id
_entity.type
_entity.pdbx_description
1 polymer ?
#
loop_
_entity_poly.entity_id
_entity_poly.type
_entity_poly.pdbx_seq_one_letter_code
_entity_poly.pdbx_strand_id
1 'polypeptide(L)'
;YKTASRKGEPFEQLIFGWVNPYLPNQDHRICTIELKLRTSKRYMLKTLGIKKWGAAIGIRADEAHRQSKTKDPRITPFYPLIEANITERDVLDYWKKSNFDLRLENPAMGNCTGCFLKSEKTRAWICKNRPKDRDWWLEMEKRANATFIKGVSWKELNDFAQRQGEFSFDD
;
A
#
# COMPACT_ATOMS: atom_id res chain seq x y z
N TYR A 1 -19.12 0.18 2.19
CA TYR A 1 -18.82 0.45 0.79
C TYR A 1 -19.41 1.77 0.30
N LYS A 2 -20.70 2.06 0.56
CA LYS A 2 -21.38 3.29 0.11
C LYS A 2 -20.80 4.56 0.72
N THR A 3 -20.25 4.48 1.93
CA THR A 3 -19.67 5.60 2.69
C THR A 3 -18.14 5.66 2.59
N ALA A 4 -17.53 4.78 1.81
CA ALA A 4 -16.07 4.74 1.68
C ALA A 4 -15.56 5.97 0.91
N SER A 5 -14.57 6.63 1.48
CA SER A 5 -13.80 7.68 0.82
C SER A 5 -13.05 7.12 -0.41
N ARG A 6 -13.00 7.88 -1.50
CA ARG A 6 -12.43 7.42 -2.77
C ARG A 6 -11.47 8.40 -3.42
N LYS A 7 -11.26 9.56 -2.81
CA LYS A 7 -10.40 10.63 -3.34
C LYS A 7 -9.12 10.83 -2.52
N GLY A 8 -8.81 9.89 -1.62
CA GLY A 8 -7.60 9.91 -0.79
C GLY A 8 -7.75 10.67 0.53
N GLU A 9 -8.96 11.15 0.89
CA GLU A 9 -9.19 12.00 2.08
C GLU A 9 -8.62 11.41 3.38
N PRO A 10 -8.74 10.10 3.69
CA PRO A 10 -8.14 9.56 4.91
C PRO A 10 -6.61 9.64 4.92
N PHE A 11 -5.99 9.53 3.74
CA PHE A 11 -4.54 9.64 3.62
C PHE A 11 -4.09 11.11 3.71
N GLU A 12 -4.85 12.02 3.12
CA GLU A 12 -4.62 13.45 3.24
C GLU A 12 -4.75 13.93 4.70
N GLN A 13 -5.79 13.49 5.41
CA GLN A 13 -5.94 13.75 6.85
C GLN A 13 -4.77 13.19 7.66
N LEU A 14 -4.23 12.04 7.28
CA LEU A 14 -3.05 11.48 7.91
C LEU A 14 -1.83 12.39 7.73
N ILE A 15 -1.63 12.96 6.56
CA ILE A 15 -0.49 13.84 6.25
C ILE A 15 -0.60 15.17 6.99
N PHE A 16 -1.77 15.81 6.94
CA PHE A 16 -1.99 17.19 7.39
C PHE A 16 -2.70 17.32 8.73
N GLY A 17 -3.10 16.23 9.36
CA GLY A 17 -3.74 16.22 10.68
C GLY A 17 -2.80 16.43 11.87
N TRP A 18 -1.52 16.64 11.63
CA TRP A 18 -0.49 16.93 12.63
C TRP A 18 -0.16 18.41 12.66
N VAL A 19 0.48 18.89 13.71
CA VAL A 19 0.97 20.29 13.81
C VAL A 19 1.87 20.63 12.63
N ASN A 20 2.74 19.71 12.24
CA ASN A 20 3.52 19.79 11.01
C ASN A 20 3.12 18.68 10.06
N PRO A 21 2.93 18.95 8.77
CA PRO A 21 2.67 17.90 7.76
C PRO A 21 3.75 16.83 7.79
N TYR A 22 3.33 15.57 7.69
CA TYR A 22 4.26 14.45 7.72
C TYR A 22 3.91 13.41 6.64
N LEU A 23 4.80 13.22 5.67
CA LEU A 23 4.63 12.23 4.62
C LEU A 23 5.10 10.84 5.10
N PRO A 24 4.26 9.80 4.99
CA PRO A 24 4.70 8.43 5.24
C PRO A 24 5.83 8.05 4.28
N ASN A 25 6.85 7.40 4.80
CA ASN A 25 8.01 6.98 4.02
C ASN A 25 8.48 5.57 4.44
N GLN A 26 9.60 5.12 3.86
CA GLN A 26 10.13 3.78 4.10
C GLN A 26 10.48 3.54 5.57
N ASP A 27 11.01 4.55 6.27
CA ASP A 27 11.44 4.45 7.66
C ASP A 27 10.25 4.57 8.63
N HIS A 28 9.29 5.44 8.29
CA HIS A 28 8.12 5.71 9.11
C HIS A 28 6.82 5.47 8.33
N ARG A 29 6.36 4.22 8.37
CA ARG A 29 5.13 3.77 7.70
C ARG A 29 3.88 4.11 8.51
N ILE A 30 3.69 5.41 8.86
CA ILE A 30 2.52 5.86 9.63
C ILE A 30 1.19 5.50 8.96
N CYS A 31 1.15 5.44 7.63
CA CYS A 31 -0.02 4.99 6.87
C CYS A 31 -0.43 3.55 7.23
N THR A 32 0.52 2.64 7.45
CA THR A 32 0.21 1.28 7.90
C THR A 32 -0.29 1.28 9.35
N ILE A 33 0.34 2.05 10.23
CA ILE A 33 -0.01 2.11 11.64
C ILE A 33 -1.40 2.72 11.82
N GLU A 34 -1.64 3.90 11.26
CA GLU A 34 -2.86 4.67 11.52
C GLU A 34 -4.06 4.16 10.72
N LEU A 35 -3.89 4.01 9.39
CA LEU A 35 -5.02 3.68 8.51
C LEU A 35 -5.39 2.20 8.50
N LYS A 36 -4.44 1.31 8.84
CA LYS A 36 -4.71 -0.14 8.85
C LYS A 36 -4.77 -0.69 10.28
N LEU A 37 -3.65 -0.70 11.01
CA LEU A 37 -3.58 -1.40 12.29
C LEU A 37 -4.44 -0.75 13.37
N ARG A 38 -4.32 0.57 13.58
CA ARG A 38 -5.14 1.29 14.58
C ARG A 38 -6.61 1.32 14.22
N THR A 39 -6.94 1.45 12.94
CA THR A 39 -8.32 1.44 12.47
C THR A 39 -8.96 0.07 12.70
N SER A 40 -8.29 -1.04 12.32
CA SER A 40 -8.76 -2.40 12.59
C SER A 40 -8.94 -2.65 14.08
N LYS A 41 -7.95 -2.29 14.90
CA LYS A 41 -8.00 -2.43 16.36
C LYS A 41 -9.17 -1.65 16.97
N ARG A 42 -9.37 -0.41 16.56
CA ARG A 42 -10.48 0.43 17.03
C ARG A 42 -11.84 -0.21 16.68
N TYR A 43 -11.97 -0.74 15.47
CA TYR A 43 -13.17 -1.43 15.03
C TYR A 43 -13.47 -2.68 15.89
N MET A 44 -12.46 -3.54 16.09
CA MET A 44 -12.60 -4.73 16.94
C MET A 44 -13.03 -4.37 18.35
N LEU A 45 -12.38 -3.40 19.00
CA LEU A 45 -12.64 -3.02 20.37
C LEU A 45 -13.93 -2.22 20.57
N LYS A 46 -14.17 -1.21 19.73
CA LYS A 46 -15.26 -0.24 19.94
C LYS A 46 -16.56 -0.63 19.24
N THR A 47 -16.49 -1.25 18.07
CA THR A 47 -17.67 -1.60 17.29
C THR A 47 -18.13 -3.02 17.58
N LEU A 48 -17.19 -3.98 17.63
CA LEU A 48 -17.51 -5.39 17.86
C LEU A 48 -17.40 -5.84 19.32
N GLY A 49 -16.80 -5.02 20.21
CA GLY A 49 -16.61 -5.38 21.62
C GLY A 49 -15.59 -6.50 21.86
N ILE A 50 -14.84 -6.90 20.83
CA ILE A 50 -13.92 -8.03 20.88
C ILE A 50 -12.59 -7.55 21.48
N LYS A 51 -12.20 -8.12 22.62
CA LYS A 51 -11.00 -7.71 23.37
C LYS A 51 -9.72 -8.44 22.96
N LYS A 52 -9.82 -9.66 22.43
CA LYS A 52 -8.71 -10.48 21.93
C LYS A 52 -9.14 -11.21 20.67
N TRP A 53 -8.26 -11.30 19.65
CA TRP A 53 -8.57 -11.97 18.40
C TRP A 53 -7.34 -12.55 17.70
N GLY A 54 -7.57 -13.55 16.87
CA GLY A 54 -6.60 -14.03 15.89
C GLY A 54 -6.59 -13.12 14.65
N ALA A 55 -5.41 -12.78 14.15
CA ALA A 55 -5.23 -12.02 12.92
C ALA A 55 -4.61 -12.92 11.84
N ALA A 56 -5.41 -13.34 10.87
CA ALA A 56 -4.91 -14.03 9.68
C ALA A 56 -4.17 -13.03 8.79
N ILE A 57 -2.91 -13.28 8.52
CA ILE A 57 -2.07 -12.41 7.70
C ILE A 57 -1.64 -13.17 6.46
N GLY A 58 -1.99 -12.64 5.28
CA GLY A 58 -1.76 -13.26 3.97
C GLY A 58 -0.31 -13.12 3.49
N ILE A 59 0.66 -13.48 4.32
CA ILE A 59 2.06 -13.59 3.91
C ILE A 59 2.27 -15.00 3.38
N ARG A 60 2.84 -15.11 2.17
CA ARG A 60 3.09 -16.38 1.50
C ARG A 60 4.34 -17.07 2.05
N ALA A 61 4.53 -18.36 1.71
CA ALA A 61 5.69 -19.13 2.15
C ALA A 61 7.02 -18.54 1.66
N ASP A 62 7.07 -18.05 0.42
CA ASP A 62 8.24 -17.37 -0.17
C ASP A 62 8.54 -15.99 0.46
N GLU A 63 7.60 -15.43 1.25
CA GLU A 63 7.75 -14.17 1.97
C GLU A 63 7.83 -14.35 3.50
N ALA A 64 8.13 -15.55 4.01
CA ALA A 64 8.09 -15.87 5.44
C ALA A 64 8.94 -14.94 6.32
N HIS A 65 10.01 -14.35 5.76
CA HIS A 65 10.86 -13.35 6.44
C HIS A 65 10.09 -12.06 6.83
N ARG A 66 8.91 -11.82 6.26
CA ARG A 66 8.06 -10.64 6.55
C ARG A 66 7.11 -10.84 7.73
N GLN A 67 7.15 -11.98 8.40
CA GLN A 67 6.29 -12.22 9.56
C GLN A 67 6.40 -11.12 10.61
N SER A 68 5.25 -10.62 11.06
CA SER A 68 5.18 -9.55 12.05
C SER A 68 5.46 -10.08 13.46
N LYS A 69 6.31 -9.38 14.19
CA LYS A 69 6.52 -9.58 15.64
C LYS A 69 5.64 -8.61 16.42
N THR A 70 4.30 -8.74 16.31
CA THR A 70 3.43 -7.87 17.11
C THR A 70 3.67 -8.06 18.59
N LYS A 71 3.71 -6.93 19.32
CA LYS A 71 3.82 -6.91 20.78
C LYS A 71 2.47 -6.66 21.48
N ASP A 72 1.38 -6.50 20.72
CA ASP A 72 0.05 -6.28 21.29
C ASP A 72 -0.53 -7.62 21.83
N PRO A 73 -0.72 -7.77 23.15
CA PRO A 73 -1.17 -9.04 23.75
C PRO A 73 -2.62 -9.40 23.39
N ARG A 74 -3.33 -8.52 22.71
CA ARG A 74 -4.70 -8.73 22.24
C ARG A 74 -4.76 -9.41 20.86
N ILE A 75 -3.63 -9.42 20.14
CA ILE A 75 -3.57 -9.88 18.74
C ILE A 75 -2.65 -11.08 18.66
N THR A 76 -3.20 -12.21 18.23
CA THR A 76 -2.41 -13.41 17.94
C THR A 76 -2.31 -13.52 16.40
N PRO A 77 -1.18 -13.16 15.79
CA PRO A 77 -1.00 -13.32 14.35
C PRO A 77 -0.85 -14.79 14.00
N PHE A 78 -1.43 -15.20 12.87
CA PHE A 78 -1.19 -16.51 12.25
C PHE A 78 -1.12 -16.36 10.74
N TYR A 79 -0.46 -17.29 10.08
CA TYR A 79 -0.01 -17.15 8.69
C TYR A 79 -0.43 -18.39 7.88
N PRO A 80 -1.72 -18.50 7.52
CA PRO A 80 -2.27 -19.71 6.90
C PRO A 80 -1.60 -20.08 5.57
N LEU A 81 -1.12 -19.09 4.80
CA LEU A 81 -0.43 -19.38 3.55
C LEU A 81 0.98 -19.94 3.77
N ILE A 82 1.67 -19.49 4.83
CA ILE A 82 2.96 -20.09 5.22
C ILE A 82 2.76 -21.52 5.73
N GLU A 83 1.79 -21.72 6.61
CA GLU A 83 1.45 -23.03 7.17
C GLU A 83 1.07 -24.04 6.08
N ALA A 84 0.37 -23.58 5.04
CA ALA A 84 -0.01 -24.39 3.88
C ALA A 84 1.07 -24.45 2.77
N ASN A 85 2.25 -23.85 2.99
CA ASN A 85 3.33 -23.74 2.00
C ASN A 85 2.92 -23.14 0.65
N ILE A 86 2.00 -22.16 0.66
CA ILE A 86 1.47 -21.48 -0.53
C ILE A 86 2.44 -20.38 -0.99
N THR A 87 2.89 -20.48 -2.23
CA THR A 87 3.83 -19.55 -2.88
C THR A 87 3.10 -18.54 -3.78
N GLU A 88 3.82 -17.58 -4.37
CA GLU A 88 3.27 -16.65 -5.36
C GLU A 88 2.68 -17.38 -6.57
N ARG A 89 3.36 -18.41 -7.04
CA ARG A 89 2.90 -19.21 -8.17
C ARG A 89 1.54 -19.86 -7.88
N ASP A 90 1.37 -20.43 -6.69
CA ASP A 90 0.11 -21.07 -6.29
C ASP A 90 -1.05 -20.06 -6.25
N VAL A 91 -0.78 -18.84 -5.73
CA VAL A 91 -1.76 -17.75 -5.72
C VAL A 91 -2.13 -17.33 -7.14
N LEU A 92 -1.15 -17.16 -8.03
CA LEU A 92 -1.41 -16.79 -9.43
C LEU A 92 -2.21 -17.88 -10.15
N ASP A 93 -1.88 -19.16 -9.94
CA ASP A 93 -2.58 -20.29 -10.54
C ASP A 93 -4.01 -20.44 -10.00
N TYR A 94 -4.24 -20.11 -8.73
CA TYR A 94 -5.59 -20.00 -8.18
C TYR A 94 -6.41 -18.94 -8.89
N TRP A 95 -5.88 -17.72 -9.07
CA TRP A 95 -6.59 -16.64 -9.72
C TRP A 95 -6.88 -16.91 -11.19
N LYS A 96 -5.95 -17.54 -11.94
CA LYS A 96 -6.18 -17.97 -13.33
C LYS A 96 -7.39 -18.91 -13.48
N LYS A 97 -7.68 -19.73 -12.46
CA LYS A 97 -8.80 -20.68 -12.45
C LYS A 97 -10.08 -20.08 -11.88
N SER A 98 -10.01 -18.92 -11.27
CA SER A 98 -11.17 -18.27 -10.65
C SER A 98 -12.02 -17.57 -11.70
N ASN A 99 -13.35 -17.54 -11.49
CA ASN A 99 -14.29 -16.85 -12.37
C ASN A 99 -14.35 -15.33 -12.13
N PHE A 100 -13.53 -14.81 -11.24
CA PHE A 100 -13.39 -13.38 -10.96
C PHE A 100 -11.92 -13.03 -10.74
N ASP A 101 -11.54 -11.79 -11.07
CA ASP A 101 -10.19 -11.26 -10.92
C ASP A 101 -10.25 -9.76 -10.67
N LEU A 102 -9.17 -9.20 -10.12
CA LEU A 102 -9.03 -7.76 -9.89
C LEU A 102 -8.89 -6.96 -11.18
N ARG A 103 -8.54 -7.60 -12.29
CA ARG A 103 -8.32 -6.97 -13.62
C ARG A 103 -7.37 -5.78 -13.54
N LEU A 104 -6.23 -5.98 -12.87
CA LEU A 104 -5.23 -4.93 -12.70
C LEU A 104 -4.59 -4.59 -14.04
N GLU A 105 -4.53 -3.30 -14.38
CA GLU A 105 -3.84 -2.80 -15.59
C GLU A 105 -2.33 -3.13 -15.57
N ASN A 106 -1.78 -3.23 -14.36
CA ASN A 106 -0.41 -3.64 -14.11
C ASN A 106 -0.38 -4.51 -12.85
N PRO A 107 0.26 -5.68 -12.84
CA PRO A 107 0.32 -6.57 -11.67
C PRO A 107 0.81 -5.88 -10.39
N ALA A 108 1.70 -4.89 -10.52
CA ALA A 108 2.21 -4.11 -9.39
C ALA A 108 1.17 -3.16 -8.76
N MET A 109 -0.04 -3.05 -9.32
CA MET A 109 -1.11 -2.17 -8.82
C MET A 109 -2.01 -2.84 -7.76
N GLY A 110 -1.71 -4.05 -7.33
CA GLY A 110 -2.47 -4.78 -6.31
C GLY A 110 -2.46 -4.18 -4.90
N ASN A 111 -1.77 -3.06 -4.68
CA ASN A 111 -1.70 -2.33 -3.41
C ASN A 111 -1.84 -0.82 -3.63
N CYS A 112 -1.49 0.02 -2.63
CA CYS A 112 -1.60 1.48 -2.73
C CYS A 112 -0.91 2.01 -3.98
N THR A 113 -1.59 2.84 -4.77
CA THR A 113 -1.16 3.30 -6.11
C THR A 113 0.26 3.88 -6.07
N GLY A 114 0.51 4.95 -5.33
CA GLY A 114 1.81 5.60 -5.27
C GLY A 114 2.66 5.19 -4.06
N CYS A 115 2.56 3.95 -3.59
CA CYS A 115 3.33 3.49 -2.44
C CYS A 115 4.84 3.67 -2.67
N PHE A 116 5.50 4.30 -1.70
CA PHE A 116 6.95 4.53 -1.71
C PHE A 116 7.78 3.22 -1.72
N LEU A 117 7.16 2.08 -1.42
CA LEU A 117 7.80 0.75 -1.53
C LEU A 117 7.75 0.15 -2.94
N LYS A 118 7.04 0.76 -3.89
CA LYS A 118 7.07 0.33 -5.29
C LYS A 118 8.42 0.66 -5.92
N SER A 119 8.80 -0.12 -6.93
CA SER A 119 9.99 0.19 -7.74
C SER A 119 9.86 1.54 -8.45
N GLU A 120 10.97 2.15 -8.80
CA GLU A 120 11.00 3.39 -9.60
C GLU A 120 10.31 3.19 -10.95
N LYS A 121 10.57 2.06 -11.61
CA LYS A 121 9.90 1.64 -12.86
C LYS A 121 8.37 1.67 -12.73
N THR A 122 7.83 1.08 -11.64
CA THR A 122 6.38 1.08 -11.39
C THR A 122 5.83 2.50 -11.17
N ARG A 123 6.54 3.33 -10.40
CA ARG A 123 6.13 4.73 -10.16
C ARG A 123 6.18 5.58 -11.43
N ALA A 124 7.22 5.39 -12.26
CA ALA A 124 7.31 6.04 -13.57
C ALA A 124 6.18 5.62 -14.50
N TRP A 125 5.80 4.35 -14.49
CA TRP A 125 4.63 3.86 -15.20
C TRP A 125 3.34 4.56 -14.74
N ILE A 126 3.16 4.73 -13.41
CA ILE A 126 2.02 5.48 -12.84
C ILE A 126 2.01 6.92 -13.34
N CYS A 127 3.16 7.58 -13.40
CA CYS A 127 3.28 8.95 -13.93
C CYS A 127 2.76 9.08 -15.37
N LYS A 128 2.98 8.07 -16.20
CA LYS A 128 2.51 8.05 -17.59
C LYS A 128 1.03 7.67 -17.72
N ASN A 129 0.64 6.59 -17.07
CA ASN A 129 -0.61 5.90 -17.36
C ASN A 129 -1.75 6.26 -16.38
N ARG A 130 -1.44 6.88 -15.25
CA ARG A 130 -2.40 7.21 -14.19
C ARG A 130 -2.29 8.69 -13.77
N PRO A 131 -2.58 9.65 -14.69
CA PRO A 131 -2.35 11.07 -14.43
C PRO A 131 -3.07 11.60 -13.19
N LYS A 132 -4.31 11.16 -12.93
CA LYS A 132 -5.06 11.58 -11.74
C LYS A 132 -4.41 11.12 -10.43
N ASP A 133 -3.89 9.89 -10.42
CA ASP A 133 -3.17 9.37 -9.26
C ASP A 133 -1.86 10.12 -9.07
N ARG A 134 -1.07 10.28 -10.14
CA ARG A 134 0.17 11.08 -10.14
C ARG A 134 -0.05 12.49 -9.57
N ASP A 135 -1.06 13.20 -10.06
CA ASP A 135 -1.33 14.59 -9.67
C ASP A 135 -1.65 14.71 -8.17
N TRP A 136 -2.34 13.70 -7.61
CA TRP A 136 -2.59 13.65 -6.17
C TRP A 136 -1.28 13.53 -5.37
N TRP A 137 -0.34 12.66 -5.79
CA TRP A 137 0.94 12.49 -5.11
C TRP A 137 1.83 13.72 -5.23
N LEU A 138 1.86 14.36 -6.39
CA LEU A 138 2.53 15.64 -6.62
C LEU A 138 2.01 16.73 -5.68
N GLU A 139 0.70 16.85 -5.57
CA GLU A 139 0.07 17.86 -4.73
C GLU A 139 0.37 17.62 -3.23
N MET A 140 0.38 16.37 -2.78
CA MET A 140 0.71 16.05 -1.39
C MET A 140 2.16 16.43 -1.05
N GLU A 141 3.13 16.13 -1.91
CA GLU A 141 4.53 16.54 -1.72
C GLU A 141 4.68 18.07 -1.71
N LYS A 142 4.07 18.72 -2.68
CA LYS A 142 4.09 20.20 -2.78
C LYS A 142 3.54 20.87 -1.52
N ARG A 143 2.37 20.46 -1.05
CA ARG A 143 1.71 21.03 0.13
C ARG A 143 2.47 20.72 1.43
N ALA A 144 3.05 19.54 1.53
CA ALA A 144 3.84 19.15 2.71
C ALA A 144 5.26 19.74 2.69
N ASN A 145 5.70 20.32 1.57
CA ASN A 145 7.09 20.74 1.32
C ASN A 145 8.11 19.63 1.68
N ALA A 146 7.79 18.41 1.29
CA ALA A 146 8.57 17.20 1.60
C ALA A 146 8.37 16.13 0.52
N THR A 147 9.13 15.05 0.56
CA THR A 147 9.02 13.95 -0.40
C THR A 147 8.67 12.63 0.31
N PHE A 148 7.88 11.75 -0.34
CA PHE A 148 7.60 10.40 0.15
C PHE A 148 8.83 9.50 0.13
N ILE A 149 9.80 9.82 -0.72
CA ILE A 149 11.02 9.06 -0.91
C ILE A 149 12.19 10.01 -0.75
N LYS A 150 13.12 9.65 0.11
CA LYS A 150 14.32 10.45 0.33
C LYS A 150 15.10 10.64 -0.98
N GLY A 151 15.33 11.89 -1.36
CA GLY A 151 16.14 12.24 -2.53
C GLY A 151 15.45 12.09 -3.88
N VAL A 152 14.17 11.71 -3.94
CA VAL A 152 13.41 11.59 -5.21
C VAL A 152 12.00 12.12 -5.02
N SER A 153 11.65 13.19 -5.70
CA SER A 153 10.28 13.72 -5.71
C SER A 153 9.43 13.09 -6.80
N TRP A 154 8.11 13.09 -6.61
CA TRP A 154 7.16 12.72 -7.66
C TRP A 154 7.27 13.63 -8.89
N LYS A 155 7.69 14.90 -8.70
CA LYS A 155 7.94 15.83 -9.80
C LYS A 155 9.10 15.37 -10.65
N GLU A 156 10.25 15.10 -10.06
CA GLU A 156 11.44 14.60 -10.79
C GLU A 156 11.16 13.30 -11.51
N LEU A 157 10.45 12.38 -10.85
CA LEU A 157 10.04 11.11 -11.43
C LEU A 157 9.08 11.30 -12.61
N ASN A 158 8.13 12.21 -12.51
CA ASN A 158 7.23 12.56 -13.60
C ASN A 158 7.98 13.16 -14.78
N ASP A 159 8.87 14.12 -14.53
CA ASP A 159 9.67 14.79 -15.56
C ASP A 159 10.59 13.77 -16.28
N PHE A 160 11.15 12.82 -15.53
CA PHE A 160 11.88 11.69 -16.08
C PHE A 160 11.00 10.80 -16.95
N ALA A 161 9.84 10.36 -16.43
CA ALA A 161 8.93 9.48 -17.13
C ALA A 161 8.39 10.08 -18.43
N GLN A 162 8.16 11.40 -18.48
CA GLN A 162 7.70 12.08 -19.70
C GLN A 162 8.78 12.16 -20.78
N ARG A 163 10.07 12.19 -20.41
CA ARG A 163 11.20 12.20 -21.33
C ARG A 163 11.56 10.83 -21.90
N GLN A 164 11.21 9.76 -21.20
CA GLN A 164 11.42 8.38 -21.62
C GLN A 164 10.31 7.95 -22.61
N GLY A 165 10.66 7.23 -23.68
CA GLY A 165 9.69 6.57 -24.57
C GLY A 165 8.78 5.58 -23.83
N GLU A 166 8.05 4.73 -24.52
CA GLU A 166 7.23 3.70 -23.87
C GLU A 166 8.10 2.73 -23.09
N PHE A 167 7.76 2.54 -21.80
CA PHE A 167 8.37 1.49 -21.01
C PHE A 167 7.72 0.15 -21.40
N SER A 168 8.44 -0.72 -22.07
CA SER A 168 8.04 -2.12 -22.18
C SER A 168 8.30 -2.81 -20.85
N PHE A 169 7.31 -3.55 -20.37
CA PHE A 169 7.43 -4.39 -19.16
C PHE A 169 7.78 -5.84 -19.51
N ASP A 170 8.19 -6.08 -20.77
CA ASP A 170 8.61 -7.39 -21.25
C ASP A 170 10.01 -7.70 -20.74
N ASP A 171 10.11 -8.12 -19.46
CA ASP A 171 11.20 -8.92 -18.88
C ASP A 171 10.71 -9.66 -17.62
#